data_8250001e667f8a13a8c6e43186eb2f2c
#
_entry.id   8250001e667f8a13a8c6e43186eb2f2c
#
_cell.length_a   1.000
_cell.length_b   1.000
_cell.length_c   1.000
_cell.angle_alpha   90.00
_cell.angle_beta   90.00
_cell.angle_gamma   90.00
#
_symmetry.space_group_name_H-M   'P 1'
#
loop_
_entity.id
_entity.type
_entity.pdbx_description
1 polymer ?
#
loop_
_entity_poly.entity_id
_entity_poly.type
_entity_poly.pdbx_seq_one_letter_code
_entity_poly.pdbx_strand_id
1 'polypeptide(L)'
;SEQWPPRMDYPSGVRVYDAYHPEARDIYWKHLSRLHNMKLDGWWMDSTEPDHLDFKPEDMDTKTYLGSFRKVRSAYPLLTVGGVYDHQRAVSSDKRVFILTRSGFAGQQRYGCNVWSGDAVSTWETLRNQIPAGLNFSLTGNPNFNSDIGGFFAGAYNQSWNDGSGARNPAYRELYVRWMQFGVFTPMM
;
A
#
# COMPACT_ATOMS: atom_id res chain seq x y z
N SER A 1 7.73 18.82 14.43
CA SER A 1 7.05 17.61 13.96
C SER A 1 5.70 17.99 13.38
N GLU A 2 5.57 17.80 12.09
CA GLU A 2 4.40 18.20 11.34
C GLU A 2 3.21 17.29 11.64
N GLN A 3 2.01 17.87 11.57
CA GLN A 3 0.75 17.13 11.72
C GLN A 3 0.50 16.33 10.45
N TRP A 4 -0.04 15.13 10.59
CA TRP A 4 -0.50 14.33 9.47
C TRP A 4 -2.03 14.15 9.53
N PRO A 5 -2.74 14.27 8.42
CA PRO A 5 -2.30 14.87 7.16
C PRO A 5 -1.95 16.36 7.33
N PRO A 6 -1.06 16.91 6.52
CA PRO A 6 -0.58 18.29 6.66
C PRO A 6 -1.63 19.35 6.26
N ARG A 7 -2.88 19.08 6.45
CA ARG A 7 -3.99 19.98 6.20
C ARG A 7 -4.38 20.67 7.50
N MET A 8 -4.49 21.99 7.46
CA MET A 8 -4.91 22.77 8.62
C MET A 8 -6.34 22.44 9.08
N ASP A 9 -7.18 21.99 8.17
CA ASP A 9 -8.56 21.56 8.41
C ASP A 9 -8.66 20.11 8.94
N TYR A 10 -7.54 19.37 8.95
CA TYR A 10 -7.46 18.00 9.43
C TYR A 10 -6.23 17.76 10.31
N PRO A 11 -6.13 18.40 11.46
CA PRO A 11 -5.01 18.23 12.36
C PRO A 11 -5.10 16.88 13.09
N SER A 12 -4.53 15.83 12.53
CA SER A 12 -4.57 14.49 13.14
C SER A 12 -3.45 14.25 14.16
N GLY A 13 -2.34 14.99 14.07
CA GLY A 13 -1.14 14.71 14.85
C GLY A 13 -0.44 13.39 14.51
N VAL A 14 -0.88 12.69 13.47
CA VAL A 14 -0.29 11.43 13.01
C VAL A 14 1.11 11.68 12.47
N ARG A 15 2.01 10.73 12.68
CA ARG A 15 3.40 10.77 12.23
C ARG A 15 3.82 9.43 11.69
N VAL A 16 4.76 9.46 10.75
CA VAL A 16 5.45 8.27 10.29
C VAL A 16 6.36 7.76 11.40
N TYR A 17 6.28 6.48 11.73
CA TYR A 17 7.17 5.87 12.70
C TYR A 17 8.47 5.39 12.04
N ASP A 18 9.53 5.26 12.78
CA ASP A 18 10.80 4.72 12.30
C ASP A 18 10.74 3.19 12.18
N ALA A 19 10.27 2.68 11.03
CA ALA A 19 10.18 1.25 10.78
C ALA A 19 11.55 0.54 10.77
N TYR A 20 12.66 1.26 10.68
CA TYR A 20 14.01 0.69 10.75
C TYR A 20 14.40 0.33 12.17
N HIS A 21 13.81 0.99 13.18
CA HIS A 21 14.10 0.75 14.59
C HIS A 21 13.32 -0.49 15.08
N PRO A 22 13.99 -1.52 15.60
CA PRO A 22 13.32 -2.73 16.09
C PRO A 22 12.25 -2.44 17.14
N GLU A 23 12.57 -1.65 18.16
CA GLU A 23 11.64 -1.28 19.23
C GLU A 23 10.40 -0.53 18.69
N ALA A 24 10.56 0.29 17.65
CA ALA A 24 9.42 0.96 17.04
C ALA A 24 8.48 -0.03 16.35
N ARG A 25 9.00 -1.10 15.73
CA ARG A 25 8.19 -2.19 15.20
C ARG A 25 7.47 -2.98 16.31
N ASP A 26 8.14 -3.20 17.45
CA ASP A 26 7.53 -3.84 18.63
C ASP A 26 6.35 -3.01 19.17
N ILE A 27 6.53 -1.69 19.27
CA ILE A 27 5.48 -0.75 19.70
C ILE A 27 4.32 -0.78 18.69
N TYR A 28 4.63 -0.73 17.39
CA TYR A 28 3.61 -0.80 16.34
C TYR A 28 2.80 -2.08 16.45
N TRP A 29 3.46 -3.24 16.56
CA TRP A 29 2.79 -4.52 16.76
C TRP A 29 1.96 -4.57 18.05
N LYS A 30 2.45 -4.02 19.14
CA LYS A 30 1.69 -3.95 20.40
C LYS A 30 0.30 -3.33 20.20
N HIS A 31 0.20 -2.33 19.31
CA HIS A 31 -1.09 -1.75 18.99
C HIS A 31 -1.90 -2.60 18.00
N LEU A 32 -1.26 -3.15 16.99
CA LEU A 32 -1.91 -4.01 16.00
C LEU A 32 -2.39 -5.35 16.60
N SER A 33 -1.71 -5.87 17.62
CA SER A 33 -2.09 -7.13 18.27
C SER A 33 -3.52 -7.11 18.83
N ARG A 34 -4.05 -5.94 19.17
CA ARG A 34 -5.46 -5.79 19.57
C ARG A 34 -6.41 -6.19 18.45
N LEU A 35 -6.11 -5.76 17.22
CA LEU A 35 -6.88 -6.14 16.03
C LEU A 35 -6.67 -7.63 15.69
N HIS A 36 -5.43 -8.11 15.78
CA HIS A 36 -5.12 -9.52 15.57
C HIS A 36 -5.93 -10.43 16.50
N ASN A 37 -6.08 -10.04 17.77
CA ASN A 37 -6.88 -10.77 18.76
C ASN A 37 -8.38 -10.81 18.43
N MET A 38 -8.86 -9.93 17.56
CA MET A 38 -10.23 -9.96 17.01
C MET A 38 -10.39 -11.01 15.89
N LYS A 39 -9.35 -11.82 15.62
CA LYS A 39 -9.36 -12.90 14.62
C LYS A 39 -9.42 -12.42 13.19
N LEU A 40 -8.76 -11.30 12.88
CA LEU A 40 -8.58 -10.87 11.52
C LEU A 40 -7.73 -11.89 10.74
N ASP A 41 -8.08 -12.10 9.47
CA ASP A 41 -7.40 -13.06 8.60
C ASP A 41 -6.29 -12.43 7.74
N GLY A 42 -6.24 -11.13 7.63
CA GLY A 42 -5.24 -10.41 6.83
C GLY A 42 -5.13 -8.94 7.18
N TRP A 43 -4.13 -8.30 6.61
CA TRP A 43 -3.83 -6.88 6.83
C TRP A 43 -3.89 -6.13 5.52
N TRP A 44 -4.51 -4.97 5.55
CA TRP A 44 -4.33 -3.94 4.54
C TRP A 44 -3.42 -2.85 5.11
N MET A 45 -2.22 -2.78 4.57
CA MET A 45 -1.19 -1.83 4.99
C MET A 45 -1.00 -0.79 3.90
N ASP A 46 -1.77 0.27 3.98
CA ASP A 46 -1.66 1.41 3.10
C ASP A 46 -0.50 2.33 3.48
N SER A 47 -0.11 3.22 2.58
CA SER A 47 0.89 4.28 2.81
C SER A 47 2.27 3.77 3.27
N THR A 48 2.67 2.60 2.81
CA THR A 48 3.92 1.94 3.23
C THR A 48 5.17 2.41 2.48
N GLU A 49 5.12 3.50 1.73
CA GLU A 49 6.27 4.13 1.05
C GLU A 49 7.30 4.81 1.99
N PRO A 50 7.01 5.45 3.14
CA PRO A 50 5.73 5.94 3.65
C PRO A 50 5.15 7.07 2.81
N ASP A 51 3.83 7.11 2.74
CA ASP A 51 3.14 8.22 2.08
C ASP A 51 3.22 9.48 2.96
N HIS A 52 3.84 10.49 2.40
CA HIS A 52 3.92 11.81 3.00
C HIS A 52 3.82 12.81 1.86
N LEU A 53 2.63 13.31 1.63
CA LEU A 53 2.29 14.13 0.47
C LEU A 53 3.13 15.41 0.36
N ASP A 54 3.68 15.89 1.48
CA ASP A 54 4.40 17.15 1.56
C ASP A 54 5.84 16.97 2.08
N PHE A 55 6.53 15.91 1.65
CA PHE A 55 7.96 15.77 1.92
C PHE A 55 8.72 17.00 1.44
N LYS A 56 9.33 17.71 2.37
CA LYS A 56 10.30 18.76 2.08
C LYS A 56 11.67 18.15 1.87
N PRO A 57 12.56 18.82 1.13
CA PRO A 57 13.93 18.33 0.95
C PRO A 57 14.65 17.98 2.26
N GLU A 58 14.42 18.77 3.31
CA GLU A 58 15.00 18.58 4.65
C GLU A 58 14.48 17.33 5.36
N ASP A 59 13.25 16.89 5.10
CA ASP A 59 12.69 15.66 5.69
C ASP A 59 13.50 14.43 5.26
N MET A 60 14.08 14.48 4.06
CA MET A 60 14.92 13.41 3.54
C MET A 60 16.21 13.21 4.33
N ASP A 61 16.65 14.22 5.06
CA ASP A 61 17.87 14.16 5.89
C ASP A 61 17.56 13.80 7.34
N THR A 62 16.29 13.55 7.68
CA THR A 62 15.87 13.07 8.98
C THR A 62 16.65 11.80 9.35
N LYS A 63 17.19 11.79 10.56
CA LYS A 63 17.92 10.65 11.09
C LYS A 63 16.97 9.53 11.48
N THR A 64 17.18 8.35 10.92
CA THR A 64 16.52 7.10 11.29
C THR A 64 17.52 6.16 11.98
N TYR A 65 17.05 5.03 12.48
CA TYR A 65 17.89 4.01 13.11
C TYR A 65 19.02 3.52 12.19
N LEU A 66 18.76 3.41 10.87
CA LEU A 66 19.74 2.91 9.90
C LEU A 66 20.48 4.03 9.12
N GLY A 67 20.30 5.29 9.51
CA GLY A 67 20.95 6.43 8.85
C GLY A 67 19.96 7.50 8.41
N SER A 68 20.31 8.34 7.41
CA SER A 68 19.36 9.33 6.92
C SER A 68 18.22 8.66 6.14
N PHE A 69 17.03 9.23 6.24
CA PHE A 69 15.87 8.74 5.51
C PHE A 69 16.12 8.68 4.00
N ARG A 70 16.82 9.66 3.44
CA ARG A 70 17.26 9.67 2.03
C ARG A 70 17.98 8.37 1.63
N LYS A 71 18.83 7.85 2.51
CA LYS A 71 19.61 6.62 2.26
C LYS A 71 18.75 5.36 2.31
N VAL A 72 17.76 5.31 3.19
CA VAL A 72 17.06 4.06 3.52
C VAL A 72 15.59 4.02 3.08
N ARG A 73 15.04 5.14 2.60
CA ARG A 73 13.62 5.31 2.30
C ARG A 73 13.01 4.16 1.50
N SER A 74 13.67 3.75 0.42
CA SER A 74 13.12 2.70 -0.46
C SER A 74 12.90 1.36 0.23
N ALA A 75 13.62 1.09 1.34
CA ALA A 75 13.47 -0.13 2.12
C ALA A 75 12.39 -0.04 3.21
N TYR A 76 11.70 1.09 3.35
CA TYR A 76 10.66 1.27 4.35
C TYR A 76 9.58 0.19 4.28
N PRO A 77 8.99 -0.12 3.09
CA PRO A 77 7.96 -1.15 2.98
C PRO A 77 8.46 -2.52 3.44
N LEU A 78 9.70 -2.88 3.11
CA LEU A 78 10.29 -4.14 3.54
C LEU A 78 10.30 -4.27 5.07
N LEU A 79 10.69 -3.21 5.78
CA LEU A 79 10.85 -3.24 7.24
C LEU A 79 9.50 -3.17 7.95
N THR A 80 8.58 -2.34 7.47
CA THR A 80 7.25 -2.21 8.09
C THR A 80 6.41 -3.47 7.88
N VAL A 81 6.39 -4.03 6.67
CA VAL A 81 5.70 -5.29 6.36
C VAL A 81 6.34 -6.46 7.08
N GLY A 82 7.68 -6.53 7.06
CA GLY A 82 8.43 -7.56 7.78
C GLY A 82 8.16 -7.55 9.27
N GLY A 83 8.08 -6.37 9.88
CA GLY A 83 7.75 -6.23 11.30
C GLY A 83 6.39 -6.84 11.65
N VAL A 84 5.36 -6.58 10.85
CA VAL A 84 4.02 -7.18 11.08
C VAL A 84 4.06 -8.70 10.88
N TYR A 85 4.70 -9.15 9.80
CA TYR A 85 4.84 -10.57 9.50
C TYR A 85 5.54 -11.33 10.62
N ASP A 86 6.72 -10.89 11.04
CA ASP A 86 7.55 -11.58 12.03
C ASP A 86 6.85 -11.66 13.39
N HIS A 87 6.22 -10.58 13.83
CA HIS A 87 5.48 -10.55 15.08
C HIS A 87 4.24 -11.46 15.06
N GLN A 88 3.47 -11.46 13.97
CA GLN A 88 2.32 -12.36 13.85
C GLN A 88 2.78 -13.83 13.85
N ARG A 89 3.84 -14.15 13.12
CA ARG A 89 4.42 -15.51 13.09
C ARG A 89 4.93 -15.95 14.47
N ALA A 90 5.46 -15.03 15.26
CA ALA A 90 5.89 -15.31 16.63
C ALA A 90 4.70 -15.62 17.57
N VAL A 91 3.52 -15.05 17.31
CA VAL A 91 2.30 -15.36 18.09
C VAL A 91 1.73 -16.72 17.71
N SER A 92 1.62 -17.02 16.42
CA SER A 92 1.09 -18.30 15.92
C SER A 92 1.59 -18.58 14.51
N SER A 93 1.84 -19.87 14.25
CA SER A 93 2.15 -20.38 12.92
C SER A 93 0.99 -21.14 12.26
N ASP A 94 -0.17 -21.19 12.88
CA ASP A 94 -1.31 -21.98 12.42
C ASP A 94 -1.92 -21.48 11.13
N LYS A 95 -1.87 -20.15 10.91
CA LYS A 95 -2.33 -19.51 9.69
C LYS A 95 -1.17 -18.82 8.97
N ARG A 96 -1.25 -18.76 7.65
CA ARG A 96 -0.36 -17.91 6.86
C ARG A 96 -0.68 -16.46 7.16
N VAL A 97 0.37 -15.63 7.21
CA VAL A 97 0.20 -14.17 7.24
C VAL A 97 -0.15 -13.71 5.83
N PHE A 98 -1.21 -12.94 5.71
CA PHE A 98 -1.59 -12.28 4.46
C PHE A 98 -1.54 -10.77 4.64
N ILE A 99 -0.81 -10.11 3.76
CA ILE A 99 -0.65 -8.65 3.78
C ILE A 99 -0.88 -8.12 2.37
N LEU A 100 -1.83 -7.19 2.23
CA LEU A 100 -1.96 -6.32 1.08
C LEU A 100 -1.27 -5.00 1.41
N THR A 101 -0.34 -4.55 0.58
CA THR A 101 0.44 -3.33 0.82
C THR A 101 0.63 -2.53 -0.45
N ARG A 102 0.72 -1.19 -0.33
CA ARG A 102 0.80 -0.29 -1.50
C ARG A 102 2.19 -0.20 -2.10
N SER A 103 3.22 -0.59 -1.40
CA SER A 103 4.58 -0.47 -1.90
C SER A 103 5.41 -1.74 -1.68
N GLY A 104 6.45 -1.89 -2.48
CA GLY A 104 7.33 -3.04 -2.47
C GLY A 104 8.80 -2.68 -2.55
N PHE A 105 9.62 -3.59 -2.01
CA PHE A 105 11.08 -3.53 -2.12
C PHE A 105 11.65 -4.93 -2.33
N ALA A 106 12.85 -5.01 -2.87
CA ALA A 106 13.52 -6.29 -3.13
C ALA A 106 13.58 -7.17 -1.87
N GLY A 107 13.12 -8.41 -2.00
CA GLY A 107 13.06 -9.37 -0.90
C GLY A 107 11.76 -9.37 -0.09
N GLN A 108 10.84 -8.46 -0.36
CA GLN A 108 9.58 -8.36 0.40
C GLN A 108 8.63 -9.53 0.16
N GLN A 109 8.76 -10.24 -0.97
CA GLN A 109 7.98 -11.44 -1.28
C GLN A 109 8.10 -12.53 -0.21
N ARG A 110 9.18 -12.54 0.60
CA ARG A 110 9.35 -13.46 1.73
C ARG A 110 8.28 -13.34 2.81
N TYR A 111 7.62 -12.20 2.87
CA TYR A 111 6.60 -11.90 3.86
C TYR A 111 5.17 -12.22 3.38
N GLY A 112 5.03 -12.93 2.27
CA GLY A 112 3.72 -13.35 1.77
C GLY A 112 2.79 -12.19 1.42
N CYS A 113 3.36 -11.04 1.06
CA CYS A 113 2.57 -9.86 0.74
C CYS A 113 2.18 -9.81 -0.74
N ASN A 114 1.03 -9.21 -0.98
CA ASN A 114 0.58 -8.77 -2.29
C ASN A 114 0.71 -7.24 -2.36
N VAL A 115 1.18 -6.72 -3.48
CA VAL A 115 1.39 -5.29 -3.70
C VAL A 115 0.42 -4.81 -4.77
N TRP A 116 -0.39 -3.78 -4.46
CA TRP A 116 -1.21 -3.14 -5.50
C TRP A 116 -0.55 -1.86 -6.01
N SER A 117 -0.95 -1.45 -7.19
CA SER A 117 -0.33 -0.32 -7.91
C SER A 117 -0.69 1.07 -7.36
N GLY A 118 -1.37 1.14 -6.21
CA GLY A 118 -1.78 2.40 -5.60
C GLY A 118 -3.01 3.02 -6.28
N ASP A 119 -3.21 4.29 -6.00
CA ASP A 119 -4.38 5.07 -6.39
C ASP A 119 -4.34 5.47 -7.87
N ALA A 120 -4.58 4.51 -8.75
CA ALA A 120 -4.49 4.70 -10.19
C ALA A 120 -5.71 5.45 -10.76
N VAL A 121 -5.49 6.32 -11.75
CA VAL A 121 -6.57 7.03 -12.44
C VAL A 121 -7.32 6.07 -13.36
N SER A 122 -8.64 6.18 -13.40
CA SER A 122 -9.54 5.35 -14.22
C SER A 122 -9.49 5.77 -15.69
N THR A 123 -8.47 5.32 -16.42
CA THR A 123 -8.30 5.56 -17.85
C THR A 123 -7.87 4.31 -18.60
N TRP A 124 -8.14 4.27 -19.91
CA TRP A 124 -7.63 3.22 -20.79
C TRP A 124 -6.11 3.15 -20.86
N GLU A 125 -5.45 4.30 -20.78
CA GLU A 125 -4.00 4.39 -20.74
C GLU A 125 -3.46 3.74 -19.47
N THR A 126 -4.05 4.05 -18.33
CA THR A 126 -3.67 3.44 -17.05
C THR A 126 -3.85 1.93 -17.10
N LEU A 127 -5.00 1.42 -17.56
CA LEU A 127 -5.20 -0.03 -17.72
C LEU A 127 -4.12 -0.66 -18.60
N ARG A 128 -3.82 -0.04 -19.74
CA ARG A 128 -2.77 -0.54 -20.64
C ARG A 128 -1.41 -0.63 -19.92
N ASN A 129 -1.09 0.37 -19.11
CA ASN A 129 0.18 0.44 -18.40
C ASN A 129 0.26 -0.53 -17.20
N GLN A 130 -0.89 -0.93 -16.61
CA GLN A 130 -0.91 -1.92 -15.53
C GLN A 130 -0.37 -3.28 -15.98
N ILE A 131 -0.59 -3.66 -17.23
CA ILE A 131 -0.15 -4.96 -17.75
C ILE A 131 1.38 -5.08 -17.74
N PRO A 132 2.15 -4.21 -18.45
CA PRO A 132 3.61 -4.27 -18.38
C PRO A 132 4.15 -3.96 -16.99
N ALA A 133 3.49 -3.12 -16.20
CA ALA A 133 3.90 -2.85 -14.82
C ALA A 133 3.86 -4.13 -13.97
N GLY A 134 2.76 -4.90 -14.03
CA GLY A 134 2.63 -6.18 -13.32
C GLY A 134 3.65 -7.23 -13.80
N LEU A 135 3.87 -7.31 -15.11
CA LEU A 135 4.90 -8.21 -15.68
C LEU A 135 6.31 -7.85 -15.20
N ASN A 136 6.68 -6.56 -15.27
CA ASN A 136 7.97 -6.07 -14.81
C ASN A 136 8.15 -6.27 -13.29
N PHE A 137 7.10 -6.04 -12.51
CA PHE A 137 7.12 -6.28 -11.08
C PHE A 137 7.36 -7.77 -10.77
N SER A 138 6.71 -8.66 -11.50
CA SER A 138 6.89 -10.11 -11.37
C SER A 138 8.32 -10.56 -11.71
N LEU A 139 8.96 -9.93 -12.70
CA LEU A 139 10.36 -10.20 -13.05
C LEU A 139 11.35 -9.85 -11.93
N THR A 140 10.98 -8.97 -10.99
CA THR A 140 11.79 -8.68 -9.79
C THR A 140 11.72 -9.76 -8.72
N GLY A 141 10.97 -10.84 -8.95
CA GLY A 141 10.72 -11.91 -7.98
C GLY A 141 9.55 -11.62 -7.03
N ASN A 142 8.73 -10.62 -7.32
CA ASN A 142 7.49 -10.32 -6.59
C ASN A 142 6.28 -10.71 -7.45
N PRO A 143 5.80 -11.95 -7.38
CA PRO A 143 4.74 -12.44 -8.27
C PRO A 143 3.35 -11.95 -7.88
N ASN A 144 3.20 -11.44 -6.65
CA ASN A 144 1.92 -11.06 -6.10
C ASN A 144 1.68 -9.56 -6.31
N PHE A 145 1.05 -9.24 -7.43
CA PHE A 145 0.71 -7.90 -7.86
C PHE A 145 -0.74 -7.82 -8.29
N ASN A 146 -1.40 -6.70 -7.97
CA ASN A 146 -2.73 -6.37 -8.48
C ASN A 146 -2.90 -4.85 -8.65
N SER A 147 -4.03 -4.44 -9.16
CA SER A 147 -4.47 -3.05 -9.23
C SER A 147 -5.94 -2.94 -8.84
N ASP A 148 -6.35 -1.74 -8.46
CA ASP A 148 -7.77 -1.46 -8.25
C ASP A 148 -8.54 -1.63 -9.56
N ILE A 149 -9.54 -2.50 -9.54
CA ILE A 149 -10.32 -2.82 -10.74
C ILE A 149 -11.15 -1.60 -11.15
N GLY A 150 -10.89 -1.12 -12.37
CA GLY A 150 -11.50 0.09 -12.89
C GLY A 150 -10.75 1.38 -12.52
N GLY A 151 -9.69 1.28 -11.75
CA GLY A 151 -8.93 2.40 -11.19
C GLY A 151 -9.56 2.96 -9.92
N PHE A 152 -8.76 3.67 -9.13
CA PHE A 152 -9.18 4.31 -7.88
C PHE A 152 -9.85 5.67 -8.14
N PHE A 153 -9.22 6.52 -8.94
CA PHE A 153 -9.75 7.86 -9.25
C PHE A 153 -10.68 7.83 -10.47
N ALA A 154 -11.96 7.53 -10.24
CA ALA A 154 -12.99 7.47 -11.26
C ALA A 154 -13.79 8.79 -11.42
N GLY A 155 -13.31 9.89 -10.87
CA GLY A 155 -14.04 11.18 -10.83
C GLY A 155 -14.45 11.72 -12.19
N ALA A 156 -13.68 11.46 -13.26
CA ALA A 156 -14.02 11.88 -14.62
C ALA A 156 -15.32 11.26 -15.16
N TYR A 157 -15.81 10.18 -14.56
CA TYR A 157 -17.03 9.49 -14.95
C TYR A 157 -18.24 9.84 -14.08
N ASN A 158 -18.02 10.55 -12.99
CA ASN A 158 -19.08 11.06 -12.12
C ASN A 158 -19.76 12.31 -12.72
N GLN A 159 -21.02 12.52 -12.42
CA GLN A 159 -21.75 13.74 -12.80
C GLN A 159 -21.39 14.92 -11.89
N SER A 160 -21.06 14.65 -10.64
CA SER A 160 -20.56 15.61 -9.69
C SER A 160 -19.50 14.98 -8.79
N TRP A 161 -18.80 15.80 -8.01
CA TRP A 161 -17.74 15.33 -7.14
C TRP A 161 -18.21 14.17 -6.23
N ASN A 162 -17.60 13.01 -6.44
CA ASN A 162 -17.74 11.81 -5.61
C ASN A 162 -19.19 11.33 -5.38
N ASP A 163 -20.10 11.56 -6.34
CA ASP A 163 -21.51 11.18 -6.24
C ASP A 163 -21.79 9.69 -6.56
N GLY A 164 -20.76 8.93 -6.95
CA GLY A 164 -20.87 7.52 -7.30
C GLY A 164 -21.63 7.25 -8.61
N SER A 165 -22.01 8.28 -9.37
CA SER A 165 -22.74 8.11 -10.64
C SER A 165 -21.92 7.45 -11.73
N GLY A 166 -20.58 7.45 -11.59
CA GLY A 166 -19.64 6.74 -12.47
C GLY A 166 -20.00 5.27 -12.65
N ALA A 167 -20.51 4.61 -11.62
CA ALA A 167 -20.96 3.21 -11.71
C ALA A 167 -22.11 2.98 -12.72
N ARG A 168 -22.84 4.03 -13.09
CA ARG A 168 -23.90 4.00 -14.12
C ARG A 168 -23.42 4.52 -15.47
N ASN A 169 -22.23 5.12 -15.55
CA ASN A 169 -21.67 5.63 -16.79
C ASN A 169 -21.25 4.47 -17.70
N PRO A 170 -21.80 4.35 -18.93
CA PRO A 170 -21.51 3.24 -19.83
C PRO A 170 -20.01 3.12 -20.17
N ALA A 171 -19.31 4.25 -20.34
CA ALA A 171 -17.89 4.26 -20.66
C ALA A 171 -17.03 3.75 -19.48
N TYR A 172 -17.39 4.10 -18.24
CA TYR A 172 -16.73 3.53 -17.07
C TYR A 172 -17.00 2.04 -16.91
N ARG A 173 -18.25 1.61 -17.14
CA ARG A 173 -18.60 0.19 -17.06
C ARG A 173 -17.81 -0.66 -18.05
N GLU A 174 -17.58 -0.17 -19.26
CA GLU A 174 -16.73 -0.87 -20.22
C GLU A 174 -15.29 -0.93 -19.74
N LEU A 175 -14.69 0.19 -19.30
CA LEU A 175 -13.36 0.22 -18.73
C LEU A 175 -13.24 -0.77 -17.55
N TYR A 176 -14.22 -0.76 -16.64
CA TYR A 176 -14.26 -1.66 -15.50
C TYR A 176 -14.25 -3.14 -15.94
N VAL A 177 -15.08 -3.51 -16.90
CA VAL A 177 -15.14 -4.89 -17.43
C VAL A 177 -13.79 -5.29 -18.03
N ARG A 178 -13.14 -4.41 -18.80
CA ARG A 178 -11.81 -4.71 -19.36
C ARG A 178 -10.74 -4.83 -18.29
N TRP A 179 -10.82 -3.99 -17.26
CA TRP A 179 -9.92 -4.09 -16.11
C TRP A 179 -10.17 -5.39 -15.33
N MET A 180 -11.42 -5.80 -15.16
CA MET A 180 -11.78 -7.08 -14.58
C MET A 180 -11.17 -8.25 -15.38
N GLN A 181 -11.19 -8.21 -16.70
CA GLN A 181 -10.55 -9.23 -17.55
C GLN A 181 -9.04 -9.32 -17.31
N PHE A 182 -8.37 -8.22 -17.01
CA PHE A 182 -6.99 -8.23 -16.54
C PHE A 182 -6.89 -8.79 -15.13
N GLY A 183 -7.75 -8.32 -14.22
CA GLY A 183 -7.72 -8.67 -12.80
C GLY A 183 -7.85 -10.16 -12.51
N VAL A 184 -8.61 -10.91 -13.31
CA VAL A 184 -8.77 -12.38 -13.11
C VAL A 184 -7.47 -13.17 -13.27
N PHE A 185 -6.43 -12.57 -13.83
CA PHE A 185 -5.10 -13.16 -13.96
C PHE A 185 -4.12 -12.67 -12.88
N THR A 186 -4.59 -11.82 -11.96
CA THR A 186 -3.77 -11.37 -10.82
C THR A 186 -4.06 -12.23 -9.58
N PRO A 187 -3.11 -12.37 -8.65
CA PRO A 187 -3.29 -13.21 -7.44
C PRO A 187 -4.40 -12.74 -6.52
N MET A 188 -4.75 -11.45 -6.60
CA MET A 188 -5.80 -10.80 -5.83
C MET A 188 -6.58 -9.86 -6.75
N MET A 189 -7.90 -9.77 -6.56
CA MET A 189 -8.80 -8.97 -7.36
C MET A 189 -9.77 -8.18 -6.47
#